data_1b7c4f73064a28f28e92c97aee3031e7
#
_entry.id   1b7c4f73064a28f28e92c97aee3031e7
#
_cell.length_a   1.000
_cell.length_b   1.000
_cell.length_c   1.000
_cell.angle_alpha   90.00
_cell.angle_beta   90.00
_cell.angle_gamma   90.00
#
_symmetry.space_group_name_H-M   'P 1'
#
loop_
_entity.id
_entity.type
_entity.pdbx_description
1 polymer ?
#
loop_
_entity_poly.entity_id
_entity_poly.type
_entity_poly.pdbx_seq_one_letter_code
_entity_poly.pdbx_strand_id
1 'polypeptide(L)'
;LGGTMAVMSLSAFQTEPGRLADHLAASEEAIGHLRRMGLAALAVQAVAGTDVGTIATSINYENNAAYAAGMQKIVADEAWAEFWMRAAAGGSAVQVESSLYSDIDPSFQPAPDRPLGAILATQWRARPGRMDDFVANVIESIPHIERMGGVARPMQSLVGRHPLTMLVTTAFPDMDAYGAYAD
;
A
#
# COMPACT_ATOMS: atom_id res chain seq x y z
N LEU A 1 1.93 13.66 23.83
CA LEU A 1 3.27 13.48 23.28
C LEU A 1 3.15 12.55 22.08
N GLY A 2 2.60 13.06 20.97
CA GLY A 2 2.33 12.27 19.79
C GLY A 2 3.56 12.18 18.92
N GLY A 3 4.17 11.01 18.82
CA GLY A 3 4.99 10.66 17.68
C GLY A 3 4.16 10.86 16.41
N THR A 4 4.74 11.45 15.37
CA THR A 4 4.07 11.60 14.09
C THR A 4 3.96 10.20 13.47
N MET A 5 2.74 9.70 13.30
CA MET A 5 2.50 8.41 12.65
C MET A 5 2.73 8.53 11.15
N ALA A 6 3.45 7.58 10.59
CA ALA A 6 3.60 7.49 9.15
C ALA A 6 2.24 7.17 8.49
N VAL A 7 2.07 7.63 7.27
CA VAL A 7 0.86 7.39 6.49
C VAL A 7 1.20 6.79 5.12
N MET A 8 0.28 6.03 4.56
CA MET A 8 0.40 5.40 3.25
C MET A 8 -0.86 5.69 2.44
N SER A 9 -0.71 6.29 1.26
CA SER A 9 -1.79 6.28 0.28
C SER A 9 -1.72 5.00 -0.55
N LEU A 10 -2.88 4.42 -0.83
CA LEU A 10 -3.04 3.21 -1.63
C LEU A 10 -4.07 3.46 -2.72
N SER A 11 -3.69 3.21 -3.96
CA SER A 11 -4.60 3.17 -5.10
C SER A 11 -4.50 1.82 -5.78
N ALA A 12 -5.62 1.11 -5.90
CA ALA A 12 -5.65 -0.17 -6.61
C ALA A 12 -6.50 -0.08 -7.86
N PHE A 13 -6.04 -0.72 -8.92
CA PHE A 13 -6.68 -0.72 -10.23
C PHE A 13 -6.87 -2.17 -10.69
N GLN A 14 -8.11 -2.53 -11.02
CA GLN A 14 -8.42 -3.81 -11.63
C GLN A 14 -8.05 -3.75 -13.11
N THR A 15 -7.22 -4.67 -13.55
CA THR A 15 -6.83 -4.81 -14.95
C THR A 15 -8.03 -5.24 -15.80
N GLU A 16 -8.25 -4.58 -16.93
CA GLU A 16 -9.24 -5.00 -17.92
C GLU A 16 -8.77 -6.30 -18.63
N PRO A 17 -9.69 -7.22 -18.94
CA PRO A 17 -9.34 -8.47 -19.60
C PRO A 17 -8.51 -8.25 -20.87
N GLY A 18 -7.39 -8.95 -20.99
CA GLY A 18 -6.48 -8.86 -22.14
C GLY A 18 -5.57 -7.61 -22.15
N ARG A 19 -5.64 -6.72 -21.13
CA ARG A 19 -4.89 -5.46 -21.12
C ARG A 19 -3.77 -5.44 -20.05
N LEU A 20 -3.32 -6.60 -19.58
CA LEU A 20 -2.31 -6.67 -18.52
C LEU A 20 -0.99 -5.99 -18.91
N ALA A 21 -0.51 -6.19 -20.14
CA ALA A 21 0.75 -5.59 -20.60
C ALA A 21 0.67 -4.05 -20.62
N ASP A 22 -0.46 -3.50 -21.07
CA ASP A 22 -0.69 -2.06 -21.11
C ASP A 22 -0.79 -1.49 -19.70
N HIS A 23 -1.46 -2.20 -18.78
CA HIS A 23 -1.60 -1.76 -17.38
C HIS A 23 -0.26 -1.82 -16.64
N LEU A 24 0.57 -2.86 -16.87
CA LEU A 24 1.92 -2.93 -16.30
C LEU A 24 2.79 -1.76 -16.79
N ALA A 25 2.78 -1.46 -18.10
CA ALA A 25 3.52 -0.34 -18.65
C ALA A 25 3.06 1.00 -18.08
N ALA A 26 1.74 1.22 -17.96
CA ALA A 26 1.20 2.43 -17.32
C ALA A 26 1.57 2.52 -15.83
N SER A 27 1.59 1.39 -15.12
CA SER A 27 1.98 1.35 -13.70
C SER A 27 3.47 1.68 -13.52
N GLU A 28 4.33 1.18 -14.40
CA GLU A 28 5.77 1.49 -14.39
C GLU A 28 6.00 2.99 -14.66
N GLU A 29 5.32 3.56 -15.65
CA GLU A 29 5.37 5.00 -15.96
C GLU A 29 4.88 5.84 -14.76
N ALA A 30 3.77 5.44 -14.13
CA ALA A 30 3.25 6.11 -12.94
C ALA A 30 4.30 6.15 -11.80
N ILE A 31 4.94 5.01 -11.51
CA ILE A 31 5.99 4.92 -10.50
C ILE A 31 7.18 5.81 -10.87
N GLY A 32 7.56 5.87 -12.14
CA GLY A 32 8.60 6.77 -12.64
C GLY A 32 8.29 8.25 -12.35
N HIS A 33 7.08 8.71 -12.63
CA HIS A 33 6.64 10.07 -12.32
C HIS A 33 6.66 10.36 -10.82
N LEU A 34 6.10 9.46 -10.00
CA LEU A 34 6.04 9.63 -8.55
C LEU A 34 7.44 9.71 -7.93
N ARG A 35 8.35 8.84 -8.35
CA ARG A 35 9.75 8.85 -7.88
C ARG A 35 10.51 10.09 -8.34
N ARG A 36 10.28 10.57 -9.57
CA ARG A 36 10.85 11.83 -10.07
C ARG A 36 10.45 13.03 -9.19
N MET A 37 9.24 13.02 -8.64
CA MET A 37 8.75 14.01 -7.68
C MET A 37 9.32 13.83 -6.26
N GLY A 38 10.16 12.80 -6.03
CA GLY A 38 10.74 12.48 -4.73
C GLY A 38 9.78 11.74 -3.78
N LEU A 39 8.77 11.05 -4.33
CA LEU A 39 7.81 10.27 -3.54
C LEU A 39 8.25 8.82 -3.45
N ALA A 40 8.14 8.22 -2.26
CA ALA A 40 8.47 6.82 -2.01
C ALA A 40 7.34 5.89 -2.49
N ALA A 41 7.28 5.70 -3.82
CA ALA A 41 6.23 4.95 -4.48
C ALA A 41 6.66 3.52 -4.82
N LEU A 42 5.72 2.57 -4.66
CA LEU A 42 5.83 1.16 -4.98
C LEU A 42 4.57 0.68 -5.68
N ALA A 43 4.71 -0.16 -6.70
CA ALA A 43 3.61 -0.91 -7.30
C ALA A 43 3.77 -2.40 -7.03
N VAL A 44 2.66 -3.07 -6.74
CA VAL A 44 2.57 -4.52 -6.51
C VAL A 44 1.39 -5.09 -7.28
N GLN A 45 1.56 -6.28 -7.84
CA GLN A 45 0.49 -7.02 -8.51
C GLN A 45 -0.07 -8.08 -7.58
N ALA A 46 -1.38 -8.14 -7.45
CA ALA A 46 -2.07 -9.23 -6.74
C ALA A 46 -2.09 -10.49 -7.62
N VAL A 47 -1.38 -11.53 -7.19
CA VAL A 47 -1.27 -12.80 -7.90
C VAL A 47 -2.12 -13.92 -7.28
N ALA A 48 -2.61 -13.70 -6.06
CA ALA A 48 -3.50 -14.63 -5.34
C ALA A 48 -4.47 -13.85 -4.44
N GLY A 49 -5.55 -14.48 -4.03
CA GLY A 49 -6.56 -13.91 -3.13
C GLY A 49 -7.74 -13.27 -3.86
N THR A 50 -8.51 -12.46 -3.16
CA THR A 50 -9.74 -11.83 -3.67
C THR A 50 -9.49 -10.76 -4.71
N ASP A 51 -8.31 -10.14 -4.71
CA ASP A 51 -7.97 -9.00 -5.55
C ASP A 51 -7.06 -9.38 -6.74
N VAL A 52 -7.06 -10.68 -7.11
CA VAL A 52 -6.29 -11.16 -8.29
C VAL A 52 -6.61 -10.33 -9.53
N GLY A 53 -5.54 -9.94 -10.25
CA GLY A 53 -5.65 -9.09 -11.44
C GLY A 53 -5.65 -7.60 -11.14
N THR A 54 -5.49 -7.19 -9.87
CA THR A 54 -5.25 -5.79 -9.55
C THR A 54 -3.75 -5.48 -9.50
N ILE A 55 -3.42 -4.23 -9.82
CA ILE A 55 -2.12 -3.62 -9.52
C ILE A 55 -2.39 -2.49 -8.54
N ALA A 56 -1.73 -2.55 -7.39
CA ALA A 56 -1.84 -1.54 -6.35
C ALA A 56 -0.58 -0.68 -6.30
N THR A 57 -0.78 0.63 -6.31
CA THR A 57 0.29 1.63 -6.10
C THR A 57 0.17 2.19 -4.70
N SER A 58 1.23 2.13 -3.94
CA SER A 58 1.34 2.75 -2.62
C SER A 58 2.39 3.85 -2.60
N ILE A 59 2.14 4.92 -1.85
CA ILE A 59 3.11 5.98 -1.58
C ILE A 59 3.20 6.13 -0.07
N ASN A 60 4.42 6.06 0.46
CA ASN A 60 4.69 6.20 1.88
C ASN A 60 5.11 7.62 2.23
N TYR A 61 4.61 8.14 3.34
CA TYR A 61 4.90 9.47 3.86
C TYR A 61 5.22 9.37 5.35
N GLU A 62 6.13 10.21 5.81
CA GLU A 62 6.54 10.26 7.23
C GLU A 62 5.38 10.67 8.16
N ASN A 63 4.44 11.45 7.64
CA ASN A 63 3.30 11.98 8.40
C ASN A 63 2.27 12.65 7.47
N ASN A 64 1.18 13.15 8.03
CA ASN A 64 0.13 13.86 7.28
C ASN A 64 0.60 15.16 6.62
N ALA A 65 1.58 15.86 7.18
CA ALA A 65 2.13 17.07 6.56
C ALA A 65 2.94 16.72 5.30
N ALA A 66 3.75 15.66 5.36
CA ALA A 66 4.45 15.11 4.20
C ALA A 66 3.48 14.61 3.12
N TYR A 67 2.38 13.96 3.52
CA TYR A 67 1.31 13.58 2.61
C TYR A 67 0.71 14.80 1.89
N ALA A 68 0.33 15.84 2.63
CA ALA A 68 -0.23 17.07 2.03
C ALA A 68 0.75 17.72 1.05
N ALA A 69 2.04 17.81 1.41
CA ALA A 69 3.08 18.34 0.55
C ALA A 69 3.29 17.47 -0.71
N GLY A 70 3.23 16.15 -0.57
CA GLY A 70 3.30 15.20 -1.70
C GLY A 70 2.12 15.36 -2.65
N MET A 71 0.91 15.51 -2.13
CA MET A 71 -0.28 15.75 -2.95
C MET A 71 -0.21 17.07 -3.71
N GLN A 72 0.33 18.12 -3.10
CA GLN A 72 0.56 19.40 -3.81
C GLN A 72 1.52 19.24 -5.00
N LYS A 73 2.60 18.46 -4.83
CA LYS A 73 3.52 18.15 -5.94
C LYS A 73 2.83 17.41 -7.07
N ILE A 74 2.03 16.37 -6.74
CA ILE A 74 1.29 15.57 -7.73
C ILE A 74 0.32 16.44 -8.52
N VAL A 75 -0.47 17.28 -7.83
CA VAL A 75 -1.48 18.15 -8.48
C VAL A 75 -0.85 19.23 -9.34
N ALA A 76 0.33 19.72 -8.98
CA ALA A 76 1.04 20.78 -9.72
C ALA A 76 1.89 20.24 -10.89
N ASP A 77 2.09 18.95 -11.03
CA ASP A 77 2.96 18.35 -12.03
C ASP A 77 2.22 18.13 -13.36
N GLU A 78 2.57 18.91 -14.38
CA GLU A 78 1.94 18.85 -15.70
C GLU A 78 2.16 17.50 -16.39
N ALA A 79 3.36 16.91 -16.26
CA ALA A 79 3.68 15.63 -16.87
C ALA A 79 2.88 14.48 -16.22
N TRP A 80 2.61 14.58 -14.92
CA TRP A 80 1.69 13.66 -14.25
C TRP A 80 0.25 13.81 -14.76
N ALA A 81 -0.22 15.04 -14.92
CA ALA A 81 -1.57 15.30 -15.44
C ALA A 81 -1.73 14.76 -16.88
N GLU A 82 -0.75 14.98 -17.75
CA GLU A 82 -0.73 14.43 -19.12
C GLU A 82 -0.72 12.90 -19.12
N PHE A 83 0.13 12.29 -18.28
CA PHE A 83 0.17 10.84 -18.09
C PHE A 83 -1.20 10.30 -17.67
N TRP A 84 -1.81 10.92 -16.64
CA TRP A 84 -3.08 10.47 -16.09
C TRP A 84 -4.21 10.52 -17.12
N MET A 85 -4.30 11.60 -17.90
CA MET A 85 -5.27 11.73 -18.98
C MET A 85 -5.07 10.66 -20.06
N ARG A 86 -3.85 10.37 -20.43
CA ARG A 86 -3.49 9.34 -21.41
C ARG A 86 -3.84 7.94 -20.90
N ALA A 87 -3.48 7.63 -19.67
CA ALA A 87 -3.76 6.34 -19.03
C ALA A 87 -5.27 6.10 -18.89
N ALA A 88 -6.02 7.13 -18.46
CA ALA A 88 -7.47 7.05 -18.36
C ALA A 88 -8.13 6.82 -19.73
N ALA A 89 -7.69 7.54 -20.77
CA ALA A 89 -8.19 7.35 -22.13
C ALA A 89 -7.83 5.96 -22.71
N GLY A 90 -6.69 5.39 -22.29
CA GLY A 90 -6.25 4.05 -22.67
C GLY A 90 -7.13 2.92 -22.17
N GLY A 91 -7.81 3.11 -21.04
CA GLY A 91 -8.80 2.17 -20.48
C GLY A 91 -8.24 0.76 -20.21
N SER A 92 -6.98 0.66 -19.77
CA SER A 92 -6.36 -0.64 -19.46
C SER A 92 -6.73 -1.18 -18.09
N ALA A 93 -7.27 -0.32 -17.22
CA ALA A 93 -7.68 -0.68 -15.87
C ALA A 93 -8.74 0.27 -15.32
N VAL A 94 -9.46 -0.17 -14.30
CA VAL A 94 -10.45 0.60 -13.55
C VAL A 94 -10.01 0.74 -12.10
N GLN A 95 -10.04 1.95 -11.56
CA GLN A 95 -9.73 2.17 -10.15
C GLN A 95 -10.81 1.55 -9.25
N VAL A 96 -10.38 0.64 -8.37
CA VAL A 96 -11.26 -0.08 -7.44
C VAL A 96 -11.03 0.32 -5.99
N GLU A 97 -9.89 0.95 -5.68
CA GLU A 97 -9.59 1.48 -4.34
C GLU A 97 -8.82 2.79 -4.43
N SER A 98 -9.13 3.70 -3.51
CA SER A 98 -8.35 4.88 -3.18
C SER A 98 -8.48 5.11 -1.68
N SER A 99 -7.42 4.87 -0.95
CA SER A 99 -7.44 4.87 0.52
C SER A 99 -6.20 5.53 1.10
N LEU A 100 -6.37 6.13 2.27
CA LEU A 100 -5.28 6.62 3.12
C LEU A 100 -5.28 5.82 4.41
N TYR A 101 -4.13 5.28 4.77
CA TYR A 101 -3.90 4.51 5.98
C TYR A 101 -2.88 5.21 6.88
N SER A 102 -3.03 5.08 8.18
CA SER A 102 -2.03 5.47 9.18
C SER A 102 -1.45 4.25 9.85
N ASP A 103 -0.17 4.22 10.07
CA ASP A 103 0.46 3.20 10.89
C ASP A 103 -0.14 3.24 12.30
N ILE A 104 -0.31 2.07 12.92
CA ILE A 104 -0.73 1.94 14.32
C ILE A 104 0.42 1.54 15.23
N ASP A 105 1.52 1.06 14.66
CA ASP A 105 2.77 0.81 15.36
C ASP A 105 3.71 2.02 15.19
N PRO A 106 3.92 2.84 16.25
CA PRO A 106 4.78 4.01 16.14
C PRO A 106 6.26 3.66 16.01
N SER A 107 6.63 2.40 16.22
CA SER A 107 8.00 1.90 16.06
C SER A 107 8.31 1.48 14.63
N PHE A 108 7.30 1.27 13.80
CA PHE A 108 7.50 0.89 12.41
C PHE A 108 8.24 1.99 11.63
N GLN A 109 9.33 1.60 10.99
CA GLN A 109 10.11 2.46 10.11
C GLN A 109 10.11 1.88 8.70
N PRO A 110 9.55 2.59 7.71
CA PRO A 110 9.66 2.20 6.32
C PRO A 110 11.13 2.05 5.91
N ALA A 111 11.50 0.93 5.33
CA ALA A 111 12.85 0.66 4.84
C ALA A 111 12.80 0.58 3.31
N PRO A 112 13.04 1.69 2.58
CA PRO A 112 12.89 1.73 1.13
C PRO A 112 13.85 0.80 0.38
N ASP A 113 15.00 0.50 0.97
CA ASP A 113 16.03 -0.36 0.37
C ASP A 113 15.89 -1.85 0.73
N ARG A 114 14.84 -2.22 1.47
CA ARG A 114 14.61 -3.61 1.83
C ARG A 114 14.22 -4.42 0.59
N PRO A 115 14.85 -5.59 0.36
CA PRO A 115 14.37 -6.52 -0.67
C PRO A 115 12.89 -6.86 -0.45
N LEU A 116 12.11 -6.74 -1.49
CA LEU A 116 10.68 -7.00 -1.46
C LEU A 116 10.33 -7.96 -2.60
N GLY A 117 10.18 -9.25 -2.27
CA GLY A 117 9.81 -10.29 -3.22
C GLY A 117 8.34 -10.67 -3.13
N ALA A 118 7.76 -10.62 -1.93
CA ALA A 118 6.34 -10.90 -1.74
C ALA A 118 5.73 -10.03 -0.62
N ILE A 119 4.44 -9.75 -0.74
CA ILE A 119 3.64 -9.10 0.29
C ILE A 119 2.36 -9.92 0.50
N LEU A 120 2.13 -10.36 1.74
CA LEU A 120 0.82 -10.81 2.18
C LEU A 120 0.06 -9.60 2.71
N ALA A 121 -1.06 -9.25 2.10
CA ALA A 121 -1.94 -8.18 2.55
C ALA A 121 -3.25 -8.76 3.05
N THR A 122 -3.60 -8.47 4.30
CA THR A 122 -4.86 -8.89 4.91
C THR A 122 -5.64 -7.68 5.39
N GLN A 123 -6.90 -7.62 5.00
CA GLN A 123 -7.81 -6.59 5.48
C GLN A 123 -8.76 -7.18 6.54
N TRP A 124 -8.85 -6.47 7.66
CA TRP A 124 -9.70 -6.84 8.78
C TRP A 124 -10.66 -5.68 9.09
N ARG A 125 -11.84 -6.02 9.54
CA ARG A 125 -12.78 -5.02 10.06
C ARG A 125 -13.10 -5.34 11.50
N ALA A 126 -12.67 -4.46 12.40
CA ALA A 126 -12.99 -4.58 13.82
C ALA A 126 -14.50 -4.46 14.06
N ARG A 127 -15.01 -5.17 15.08
CA ARG A 127 -16.37 -4.98 15.55
C ARG A 127 -16.48 -3.61 16.24
N PRO A 128 -17.61 -2.91 16.15
CA PRO A 128 -17.84 -1.68 16.89
C PRO A 128 -17.52 -1.86 18.40
N GLY A 129 -16.75 -0.94 18.97
CA GLY A 129 -16.32 -0.97 20.38
C GLY A 129 -15.17 -1.94 20.69
N ARG A 130 -14.60 -2.65 19.68
CA ARG A 130 -13.53 -3.63 19.90
C ARG A 130 -12.24 -3.27 19.12
N MET A 131 -12.10 -2.01 18.70
CA MET A 131 -10.91 -1.59 17.96
C MET A 131 -9.64 -1.70 18.80
N ASP A 132 -9.68 -1.24 20.05
CA ASP A 132 -8.51 -1.24 20.94
C ASP A 132 -8.04 -2.67 21.24
N ASP A 133 -8.96 -3.61 21.47
CA ASP A 133 -8.63 -5.02 21.67
C ASP A 133 -8.02 -5.62 20.38
N PHE A 134 -8.55 -5.24 19.22
CA PHE A 134 -8.05 -5.73 17.95
C PHE A 134 -6.64 -5.19 17.66
N VAL A 135 -6.41 -3.89 17.90
CA VAL A 135 -5.08 -3.26 17.79
C VAL A 135 -4.08 -3.95 18.70
N ALA A 136 -4.44 -4.17 19.98
CA ALA A 136 -3.58 -4.85 20.95
C ALA A 136 -3.16 -6.25 20.46
N ASN A 137 -4.13 -7.05 19.97
CA ASN A 137 -3.86 -8.39 19.45
C ASN A 137 -2.95 -8.38 18.23
N VAL A 138 -3.15 -7.40 17.31
CA VAL A 138 -2.29 -7.26 16.12
C VAL A 138 -0.86 -6.90 16.54
N ILE A 139 -0.68 -5.93 17.42
CA ILE A 139 0.65 -5.53 17.93
C ILE A 139 1.34 -6.70 18.63
N GLU A 140 0.61 -7.47 19.45
CA GLU A 140 1.16 -8.68 20.10
C GLU A 140 1.61 -9.74 19.10
N SER A 141 0.98 -9.82 17.93
CA SER A 141 1.33 -10.79 16.89
C SER A 141 2.62 -10.44 16.12
N ILE A 142 3.04 -9.16 16.07
CA ILE A 142 4.19 -8.71 15.28
C ILE A 142 5.48 -9.49 15.59
N PRO A 143 5.92 -9.66 16.84
CA PRO A 143 7.13 -10.41 17.14
C PRO A 143 7.06 -11.90 16.70
N HIS A 144 5.85 -12.48 16.60
CA HIS A 144 5.69 -13.84 16.08
C HIS A 144 5.92 -13.88 14.57
N ILE A 145 5.34 -12.91 13.83
CA ILE A 145 5.52 -12.76 12.39
C ILE A 145 7.00 -12.53 12.05
N GLU A 146 7.68 -11.66 12.81
CA GLU A 146 9.11 -11.38 12.61
C GLU A 146 10.01 -12.59 12.83
N ARG A 147 9.72 -13.42 13.85
CA ARG A 147 10.44 -14.68 14.06
C ARG A 147 10.27 -15.68 12.91
N MET A 148 9.19 -15.56 12.17
CA MET A 148 8.90 -16.38 10.98
C MET A 148 9.42 -15.74 9.69
N GLY A 149 10.24 -14.68 9.78
CA GLY A 149 10.91 -14.04 8.64
C GLY A 149 10.11 -12.97 7.91
N GLY A 150 8.88 -12.67 8.35
CA GLY A 150 8.05 -11.59 7.80
C GLY A 150 8.33 -10.25 8.49
N VAL A 151 7.99 -9.15 7.81
CA VAL A 151 7.98 -7.81 8.40
C VAL A 151 6.57 -7.26 8.35
N ALA A 152 5.91 -7.25 9.50
CA ALA A 152 4.53 -6.81 9.62
C ALA A 152 4.43 -5.29 9.71
N ARG A 153 3.44 -4.73 9.00
CA ARG A 153 3.05 -3.33 9.09
C ARG A 153 1.54 -3.24 9.26
N PRO A 154 1.04 -3.05 10.48
CA PRO A 154 -0.37 -2.84 10.72
C PRO A 154 -0.74 -1.36 10.55
N MET A 155 -1.82 -1.12 9.81
CA MET A 155 -2.30 0.22 9.48
C MET A 155 -3.82 0.31 9.65
N GLN A 156 -4.32 1.47 10.06
CA GLN A 156 -5.74 1.78 10.15
C GLN A 156 -6.17 2.72 9.02
N SER A 157 -7.34 2.48 8.44
CA SER A 157 -7.92 3.36 7.43
C SER A 157 -8.30 4.71 8.02
N LEU A 158 -7.83 5.79 7.38
CA LEU A 158 -8.23 7.17 7.65
C LEU A 158 -9.28 7.65 6.65
N VAL A 159 -9.10 7.31 5.36
CA VAL A 159 -9.95 7.74 4.25
C VAL A 159 -10.12 6.57 3.27
N GLY A 160 -11.26 6.51 2.60
CA GLY A 160 -11.58 5.54 1.54
C GLY A 160 -12.26 4.29 2.06
N ARG A 161 -11.62 3.52 2.92
CA ARG A 161 -12.22 2.35 3.57
C ARG A 161 -12.96 2.75 4.85
N HIS A 162 -13.80 1.84 5.33
CA HIS A 162 -14.49 2.04 6.61
C HIS A 162 -13.50 2.31 7.74
N PRO A 163 -13.75 3.26 8.66
CA PRO A 163 -12.80 3.65 9.73
C PRO A 163 -12.35 2.50 10.65
N LEU A 164 -13.16 1.43 10.76
CA LEU A 164 -12.79 0.24 11.52
C LEU A 164 -12.01 -0.80 10.69
N THR A 165 -11.61 -0.46 9.46
CA THR A 165 -10.78 -1.33 8.61
C THR A 165 -9.33 -1.16 8.97
N MET A 166 -8.67 -2.29 9.17
CA MET A 166 -7.22 -2.39 9.29
C MET A 166 -6.66 -3.15 8.11
N LEU A 167 -5.54 -2.66 7.61
CA LEU A 167 -4.70 -3.34 6.62
C LEU A 167 -3.42 -3.78 7.33
N VAL A 168 -3.18 -5.09 7.37
CA VAL A 168 -1.92 -5.64 7.84
C VAL A 168 -1.17 -6.17 6.63
N THR A 169 -0.04 -5.57 6.32
CA THR A 169 0.87 -6.08 5.29
C THR A 169 2.03 -6.78 5.94
N THR A 170 2.38 -7.96 5.45
CA THR A 170 3.59 -8.69 5.84
C THR A 170 4.48 -8.83 4.62
N ALA A 171 5.64 -8.20 4.67
CA ALA A 171 6.62 -8.21 3.59
C ALA A 171 7.64 -9.32 3.79
N PHE A 172 8.01 -10.00 2.70
CA PHE A 172 9.02 -11.05 2.64
C PHE A 172 10.06 -10.71 1.58
N PRO A 173 11.34 -11.09 1.78
CA PRO A 173 12.41 -10.81 0.81
C PRO A 173 12.21 -11.55 -0.52
N ASP A 174 11.56 -12.72 -0.49
CA ASP A 174 11.28 -13.58 -1.65
C ASP A 174 10.09 -14.50 -1.38
N MET A 175 9.73 -15.30 -2.38
CA MET A 175 8.63 -16.27 -2.30
C MET A 175 8.98 -17.49 -1.45
N ASP A 176 10.26 -17.85 -1.31
CA ASP A 176 10.67 -18.97 -0.47
C ASP A 176 10.47 -18.63 1.02
N ALA A 177 10.81 -17.41 1.41
CA ALA A 177 10.54 -16.90 2.75
C ALA A 177 9.03 -16.84 3.05
N TYR A 178 8.21 -16.45 2.06
CA TYR A 178 6.76 -16.52 2.19
C TYR A 178 6.25 -17.94 2.36
N GLY A 179 6.78 -18.88 1.57
CA GLY A 179 6.42 -20.32 1.67
C GLY A 179 6.73 -20.87 3.06
N ALA A 180 7.92 -20.61 3.57
CA ALA A 180 8.31 -21.05 4.92
C ALA A 180 7.47 -20.43 6.06
N TYR A 181 6.90 -19.24 5.83
CA TYR A 181 5.96 -18.60 6.76
C TYR A 181 4.57 -19.25 6.72
N ALA A 182 4.14 -19.74 5.55
CA ALA A 182 2.80 -20.29 5.34
C ALA A 182 2.66 -21.76 5.81
N ASP A 183 3.77 -22.52 5.97
CA ASP A 183 3.83 -23.89 6.48
C ASP A 183 3.75 -23.93 8.02
#